data_abecaba512ece421428f0c3cc5b596ad
#
_entry.id   abecaba512ece421428f0c3cc5b596ad
#
_cell.length_a   1.000
_cell.length_b   1.000
_cell.length_c   1.000
_cell.angle_alpha   90.00
_cell.angle_beta   90.00
_cell.angle_gamma   90.00
#
_symmetry.space_group_name_H-M   'P 1'
#
loop_
_entity.id
_entity.type
_entity.pdbx_description
1 polymer ?
#
loop_
_entity_poly.entity_id
_entity_poly.type
_entity_poly.pdbx_seq_one_letter_code
_entity_poly.pdbx_strand_id
1 'polypeptide(L)'
;MSELKEVVVVSGVRLPVGSYGGSLKNTPAIDMGAMVVKEAVKRAGIEPSVVDEVIIGQVGEVAENGFVARAISLKAGMPKETTAYSVNRQCGSGLQSIVEAVMEIQTGQADVVVAGGAENISQLPYYVKDARWG
;
A
#
# COMPACT_ATOMS: atom_id res chain seq x y z
N MET A 1 -27.57 -18.63 4.46
CA MET A 1 -26.53 -17.58 4.46
C MET A 1 -25.21 -18.30 4.65
N SER A 2 -24.27 -18.16 3.72
CA SER A 2 -22.92 -18.71 3.91
C SER A 2 -22.27 -17.97 5.09
N GLU A 3 -21.65 -18.71 5.98
CA GLU A 3 -20.86 -18.14 7.07
C GLU A 3 -19.66 -17.40 6.46
N LEU A 4 -19.42 -16.14 6.89
CA LEU A 4 -18.28 -15.38 6.41
C LEU A 4 -16.98 -16.00 6.94
N LYS A 5 -15.94 -16.02 6.12
CA LYS A 5 -14.61 -16.48 6.55
C LYS A 5 -14.12 -15.63 7.72
N GLU A 6 -13.51 -16.27 8.71
CA GLU A 6 -12.74 -15.55 9.75
C GLU A 6 -11.51 -14.92 9.13
N VAL A 7 -11.22 -13.67 9.48
CA VAL A 7 -10.06 -12.92 9.01
C VAL A 7 -9.18 -12.59 10.21
N VAL A 8 -7.89 -12.91 10.11
CA VAL A 8 -6.92 -12.68 11.18
C VAL A 8 -5.76 -11.82 10.70
N VAL A 9 -5.20 -11.03 11.59
CA VAL A 9 -3.97 -10.25 11.33
C VAL A 9 -2.79 -11.02 11.88
N VAL A 10 -1.88 -11.44 11.01
CA VAL A 10 -0.72 -12.28 11.39
C VAL A 10 0.57 -11.50 11.56
N SER A 11 0.65 -10.28 11.04
CA SER A 11 1.85 -9.42 11.13
C SER A 11 1.48 -7.95 11.02
N GLY A 12 2.31 -7.08 11.59
CA GLY A 12 2.18 -5.64 11.45
C GLY A 12 3.54 -4.95 11.62
N VAL A 13 3.79 -3.96 10.75
CA VAL A 13 5.05 -3.20 10.71
C VAL A 13 4.75 -1.75 10.37
N ARG A 14 5.54 -0.83 10.92
CA ARG A 14 5.49 0.58 10.53
C ARG A 14 6.88 1.20 10.56
N LEU A 15 7.08 2.22 9.76
CA LEU A 15 8.19 3.16 9.87
C LEU A 15 7.85 4.31 10.84
N PRO A 16 8.85 5.06 11.30
CA PRO A 16 8.60 6.31 12.00
C PRO A 16 7.78 7.29 11.13
N VAL A 17 6.94 8.08 11.78
CA VAL A 17 6.24 9.18 11.12
C VAL A 17 7.16 10.40 11.08
N GLY A 18 7.51 10.85 9.87
CA GLY A 18 8.33 12.05 9.65
C GLY A 18 7.51 13.33 9.70
N SER A 19 8.20 14.46 9.96
CA SER A 19 7.64 15.79 9.77
C SER A 19 7.76 16.23 8.31
N TYR A 20 6.86 17.12 7.87
CA TYR A 20 6.96 17.76 6.56
C TYR A 20 8.32 18.45 6.40
N GLY A 21 9.03 18.19 5.31
CA GLY A 21 10.38 18.70 5.08
C GLY A 21 11.46 18.13 6.00
N GLY A 22 11.13 17.15 6.87
CA GLY A 22 12.03 16.56 7.85
C GLY A 22 12.96 15.47 7.27
N SER A 23 13.45 14.58 8.15
CA SER A 23 14.48 13.58 7.83
C SER A 23 14.08 12.61 6.72
N LEU A 24 12.79 12.31 6.56
CA LEU A 24 12.27 11.41 5.54
C LEU A 24 11.87 12.10 4.24
N LYS A 25 12.08 13.42 4.10
CA LYS A 25 11.64 14.19 2.93
C LYS A 25 12.16 13.65 1.59
N ASN A 26 13.35 13.06 1.59
CA ASN A 26 14.00 12.55 0.38
C ASN A 26 13.77 11.02 0.18
N THR A 27 12.99 10.36 1.04
CA THR A 27 12.71 8.93 0.92
C THR A 27 11.38 8.74 0.21
N PRO A 28 11.36 8.20 -1.02
CA PRO A 28 10.11 8.00 -1.77
C PRO A 28 9.10 7.15 -1.01
N ALA A 29 7.81 7.46 -1.17
CA ALA A 29 6.72 6.67 -0.57
C ALA A 29 6.78 5.20 -0.99
N ILE A 30 7.13 4.94 -2.26
CA ILE A 30 7.32 3.58 -2.78
C ILE A 30 8.41 2.83 -2.02
N ASP A 31 9.53 3.48 -1.70
CA ASP A 31 10.63 2.84 -0.97
C ASP A 31 10.24 2.52 0.47
N MET A 32 9.61 3.47 1.13
CA MET A 32 9.08 3.26 2.49
C MET A 32 8.05 2.13 2.53
N GLY A 33 7.11 2.14 1.59
CA GLY A 33 6.10 1.09 1.45
C GLY A 33 6.73 -0.29 1.19
N ALA A 34 7.70 -0.38 0.29
CA ALA A 34 8.38 -1.63 -0.02
C ALA A 34 9.13 -2.21 1.19
N MET A 35 9.78 -1.36 1.99
CA MET A 35 10.45 -1.79 3.22
C MET A 35 9.47 -2.43 4.20
N VAL A 36 8.32 -1.81 4.46
CA VAL A 36 7.35 -2.33 5.43
C VAL A 36 6.62 -3.55 4.91
N VAL A 37 6.27 -3.61 3.63
CA VAL A 37 5.65 -4.80 3.01
C VAL A 37 6.58 -6.00 3.10
N LYS A 38 7.83 -5.84 2.69
CA LYS A 38 8.85 -6.91 2.78
C LYS A 38 9.03 -7.40 4.21
N GLU A 39 9.14 -6.50 5.17
CA GLU A 39 9.33 -6.86 6.58
C GLU A 39 8.05 -7.49 7.18
N ALA A 40 6.85 -7.03 6.78
CA ALA A 40 5.60 -7.62 7.24
C ALA A 40 5.46 -9.08 6.79
N VAL A 41 5.73 -9.37 5.51
CA VAL A 41 5.71 -10.74 4.96
C VAL A 41 6.74 -11.62 5.65
N LYS A 42 7.96 -11.10 5.85
CA LYS A 42 9.01 -11.82 6.58
C LYS A 42 8.60 -12.17 8.02
N ARG A 43 8.00 -11.23 8.76
CA ARG A 43 7.53 -11.47 10.13
C ARG A 43 6.34 -12.41 10.21
N ALA A 44 5.50 -12.41 9.19
CA ALA A 44 4.41 -13.38 9.07
C ALA A 44 4.93 -14.82 8.87
N GLY A 45 6.20 -14.98 8.48
CA GLY A 45 6.81 -16.30 8.25
C GLY A 45 6.27 -17.00 7.00
N ILE A 46 5.80 -16.22 6.03
CA ILE A 46 5.25 -16.74 4.77
C ILE A 46 6.14 -16.40 3.58
N GLU A 47 6.03 -17.20 2.53
CA GLU A 47 6.69 -16.91 1.26
C GLU A 47 5.93 -15.80 0.50
N PRO A 48 6.64 -14.87 -0.17
CA PRO A 48 5.98 -13.83 -0.99
C PRO A 48 5.00 -14.37 -2.03
N SER A 49 5.21 -15.60 -2.50
CA SER A 49 4.39 -16.25 -3.54
C SER A 49 2.98 -16.63 -3.07
N VAL A 50 2.70 -16.62 -1.76
CA VAL A 50 1.36 -16.89 -1.24
C VAL A 50 0.52 -15.62 -1.06
N VAL A 51 1.10 -14.45 -1.32
CA VAL A 51 0.37 -13.17 -1.26
C VAL A 51 -0.42 -12.97 -2.53
N ASP A 52 -1.75 -12.95 -2.42
CA ASP A 52 -2.66 -12.77 -3.55
C ASP A 52 -2.76 -11.30 -3.98
N GLU A 53 -2.85 -10.39 -3.00
CA GLU A 53 -3.12 -8.98 -3.25
C GLU A 53 -2.31 -8.06 -2.32
N VAL A 54 -1.90 -6.90 -2.84
CA VAL A 54 -1.30 -5.80 -2.06
C VAL A 54 -2.16 -4.55 -2.21
N ILE A 55 -2.74 -4.06 -1.11
CA ILE A 55 -3.62 -2.89 -1.11
C ILE A 55 -2.96 -1.75 -0.33
N ILE A 56 -2.67 -0.64 -1.00
CA ILE A 56 -2.00 0.51 -0.39
C ILE A 56 -2.89 1.74 -0.40
N GLY A 57 -3.16 2.29 0.78
CA GLY A 57 -3.80 3.58 0.94
C GLY A 57 -2.82 4.72 0.68
N GLN A 58 -3.19 5.64 -0.21
CA GLN A 58 -2.41 6.86 -0.49
C GLN A 58 -3.34 7.98 -0.94
N VAL A 59 -3.01 9.22 -0.61
CA VAL A 59 -3.72 10.43 -1.06
C VAL A 59 -3.05 11.03 -2.28
N GLY A 60 -1.73 11.11 -2.27
CA GLY A 60 -0.93 11.73 -3.33
C GLY A 60 -0.60 10.76 -4.47
N GLU A 61 -1.61 10.21 -5.13
CA GLU A 61 -1.49 9.28 -6.27
C GLU A 61 -1.17 10.03 -7.57
N VAL A 62 0.01 10.65 -7.63
CA VAL A 62 0.41 11.51 -8.75
C VAL A 62 1.85 11.25 -9.15
N ALA A 63 2.20 11.56 -10.39
CA ALA A 63 3.52 11.32 -10.97
C ALA A 63 3.94 9.85 -10.76
N GLU A 64 5.12 9.61 -10.19
CA GLU A 64 5.63 8.26 -9.87
C GLU A 64 4.75 7.46 -8.90
N ASN A 65 3.91 8.12 -8.13
CA ASN A 65 2.99 7.47 -7.18
C ASN A 65 1.64 7.07 -7.82
N GLY A 66 1.41 7.33 -9.10
CA GLY A 66 0.16 6.98 -9.78
C GLY A 66 -0.17 5.49 -9.79
N PHE A 67 0.83 4.64 -9.53
CA PHE A 67 0.70 3.18 -9.41
C PHE A 67 1.42 2.66 -8.16
N VAL A 68 1.29 3.37 -7.06
CA VAL A 68 2.10 3.16 -5.85
C VAL A 68 2.01 1.73 -5.32
N ALA A 69 0.82 1.15 -5.20
CA ALA A 69 0.64 -0.20 -4.68
C ALA A 69 1.38 -1.24 -5.52
N ARG A 70 1.28 -1.15 -6.85
CA ARG A 70 1.97 -2.05 -7.76
C ARG A 70 3.50 -1.89 -7.68
N ALA A 71 3.98 -0.67 -7.64
CA ALA A 71 5.41 -0.39 -7.51
C ALA A 71 5.96 -0.90 -6.16
N ILE A 72 5.22 -0.72 -5.07
CA ILE A 72 5.56 -1.25 -3.75
C ILE A 72 5.60 -2.78 -3.77
N SER A 73 4.56 -3.43 -4.31
CA SER A 73 4.46 -4.89 -4.41
C SER A 73 5.70 -5.48 -5.08
N LEU A 74 6.02 -5.02 -6.29
CA LEU A 74 7.17 -5.50 -7.04
C LEU A 74 8.51 -5.20 -6.34
N LYS A 75 8.66 -4.00 -5.79
CA LYS A 75 9.89 -3.60 -5.09
C LYS A 75 10.09 -4.34 -3.76
N ALA A 76 9.01 -4.74 -3.11
CA ALA A 76 9.05 -5.59 -1.91
C ALA A 76 9.40 -7.05 -2.20
N GLY A 77 9.42 -7.45 -3.47
CA GLY A 77 9.76 -8.80 -3.90
C GLY A 77 8.57 -9.75 -4.07
N MET A 78 7.35 -9.19 -4.16
CA MET A 78 6.18 -10.01 -4.52
C MET A 78 6.29 -10.47 -5.97
N PRO A 79 5.78 -11.67 -6.31
CA PRO A 79 5.71 -12.15 -7.69
C PRO A 79 4.94 -11.18 -8.60
N LYS A 80 5.20 -11.27 -9.89
CA LYS A 80 4.46 -10.48 -10.89
C LYS A 80 2.97 -10.86 -10.98
N GLU A 81 2.64 -12.05 -10.53
CA GLU A 81 1.28 -12.59 -10.46
C GLU A 81 0.46 -12.00 -9.32
N THR A 82 1.11 -11.57 -8.22
CA THR A 82 0.44 -10.86 -7.14
C THR A 82 -0.15 -9.57 -7.68
N THR A 83 -1.45 -9.41 -7.54
CA THR A 83 -2.13 -8.19 -7.95
C THR A 83 -1.94 -7.07 -6.92
N ALA A 84 -2.17 -5.82 -7.32
CA ALA A 84 -2.05 -4.70 -6.40
C ALA A 84 -2.85 -3.49 -6.86
N TYR A 85 -3.52 -2.82 -5.93
CA TYR A 85 -4.20 -1.57 -6.20
C TYR A 85 -4.12 -0.58 -5.03
N SER A 86 -4.39 0.67 -5.33
CA SER A 86 -4.38 1.75 -4.34
C SER A 86 -5.80 2.17 -4.00
N VAL A 87 -6.00 2.61 -2.77
CA VAL A 87 -7.26 3.20 -2.31
C VAL A 87 -7.03 4.60 -1.78
N ASN A 88 -7.96 5.51 -2.10
CA ASN A 88 -7.94 6.87 -1.60
C ASN A 88 -9.25 7.21 -0.87
N ARG A 89 -9.16 7.30 0.43
CA ARG A 89 -10.21 7.78 1.34
C ARG A 89 -9.67 8.90 2.23
N GLN A 90 -8.93 9.82 1.63
CA GLN A 90 -8.25 10.89 2.36
C GLN A 90 -7.38 10.33 3.50
N CYS A 91 -7.38 10.95 4.66
CA CYS A 91 -6.60 10.52 5.83
C CYS A 91 -6.95 9.10 6.34
N GLY A 92 -8.08 8.54 5.91
CA GLY A 92 -8.53 7.18 6.25
C GLY A 92 -8.04 6.09 5.29
N SER A 93 -7.23 6.42 4.27
CA SER A 93 -6.85 5.49 3.20
C SER A 93 -6.14 4.23 3.71
N GLY A 94 -5.21 4.38 4.66
CA GLY A 94 -4.51 3.22 5.23
C GLY A 94 -5.44 2.27 5.99
N LEU A 95 -6.43 2.80 6.72
CA LEU A 95 -7.45 1.95 7.36
C LEU A 95 -8.40 1.34 6.32
N GLN A 96 -8.75 2.10 5.27
CA GLN A 96 -9.59 1.59 4.19
C GLN A 96 -8.95 0.39 3.50
N SER A 97 -7.65 0.38 3.26
CA SER A 97 -6.97 -0.78 2.68
C SER A 97 -7.15 -2.05 3.51
N ILE A 98 -7.17 -1.93 4.84
CA ILE A 98 -7.44 -3.07 5.74
C ILE A 98 -8.91 -3.54 5.62
N VAL A 99 -9.84 -2.60 5.50
CA VAL A 99 -11.28 -2.93 5.29
C VAL A 99 -11.47 -3.69 3.98
N GLU A 100 -10.83 -3.22 2.88
CA GLU A 100 -10.88 -3.92 1.59
C GLU A 100 -10.30 -5.33 1.71
N ALA A 101 -9.13 -5.50 2.33
CA ALA A 101 -8.53 -6.81 2.56
C ALA A 101 -9.46 -7.77 3.30
N VAL A 102 -10.15 -7.29 4.33
CA VAL A 102 -11.16 -8.09 5.06
C VAL A 102 -12.30 -8.50 4.13
N MET A 103 -12.81 -7.59 3.33
CA MET A 103 -13.90 -7.88 2.39
C MET A 103 -13.48 -8.89 1.31
N GLU A 104 -12.28 -8.77 0.76
CA GLU A 104 -11.76 -9.71 -0.25
C GLU A 104 -11.62 -11.13 0.31
N ILE A 105 -11.07 -11.27 1.52
CA ILE A 105 -10.95 -12.58 2.17
C ILE A 105 -12.32 -13.15 2.49
N GLN A 106 -13.24 -12.35 3.02
CA GLN A 106 -14.60 -12.80 3.36
C GLN A 106 -15.41 -13.22 2.14
N THR A 107 -15.21 -12.59 1.00
CA THR A 107 -15.89 -12.92 -0.26
C THR A 107 -15.19 -14.01 -1.06
N GLY A 108 -14.01 -14.46 -0.62
CA GLY A 108 -13.24 -15.51 -1.28
C GLY A 108 -12.49 -15.06 -2.53
N GLN A 109 -12.26 -13.75 -2.67
CA GLN A 109 -11.44 -13.21 -3.78
C GLN A 109 -9.95 -13.38 -3.51
N ALA A 110 -9.54 -13.37 -2.25
CA ALA A 110 -8.18 -13.59 -1.81
C ALA A 110 -8.15 -14.43 -0.54
N ASP A 111 -7.03 -15.06 -0.25
CA ASP A 111 -6.78 -15.76 1.01
C ASP A 111 -5.70 -15.04 1.85
N VAL A 112 -4.72 -14.41 1.21
CA VAL A 112 -3.63 -13.68 1.86
C VAL A 112 -3.46 -12.30 1.24
N VAL A 113 -3.69 -11.25 2.02
CA VAL A 113 -3.60 -9.86 1.58
C VAL A 113 -2.63 -9.07 2.44
N VAL A 114 -1.80 -8.25 1.81
CA VAL A 114 -0.98 -7.24 2.49
C VAL A 114 -1.66 -5.88 2.32
N ALA A 115 -2.12 -5.30 3.42
CA ALA A 115 -2.82 -4.02 3.43
C ALA A 115 -2.09 -2.98 4.28
N GLY A 116 -2.06 -1.74 3.84
CA GLY A 116 -1.41 -0.65 4.59
C GLY A 116 -1.49 0.68 3.87
N GLY A 117 -0.61 1.61 4.23
CA GLY A 117 -0.54 2.92 3.59
C GLY A 117 0.89 3.44 3.48
N ALA A 118 1.13 4.27 2.50
CA ALA A 118 2.40 4.97 2.30
C ALA A 118 2.13 6.38 1.77
N GLU A 119 2.83 7.37 2.33
CA GLU A 119 2.69 8.77 1.91
C GLU A 119 3.99 9.52 2.11
N ASN A 120 4.35 10.39 1.17
CA ASN A 120 5.38 11.41 1.37
C ASN A 120 4.93 12.75 0.76
N ILE A 121 4.25 13.54 1.56
CA ILE A 121 3.72 14.86 1.14
C ILE A 121 4.86 15.83 0.76
N SER A 122 6.06 15.65 1.31
CA SER A 122 7.23 16.48 0.98
C SER A 122 7.70 16.32 -0.47
N GLN A 123 7.31 15.25 -1.16
CA GLN A 123 7.70 14.96 -2.54
C GLN A 123 6.56 15.17 -3.56
N LEU A 124 5.39 15.64 -3.11
CA LEU A 124 4.30 15.91 -4.05
C LEU A 124 4.68 17.04 -5.01
N PRO A 125 4.44 16.86 -6.32
CA PRO A 125 4.78 17.86 -7.33
C PRO A 125 3.84 19.07 -7.27
N TYR A 126 4.30 20.18 -7.83
CA TYR A 126 3.44 21.33 -8.09
C TYR A 126 2.63 21.10 -9.38
N TYR A 127 1.37 21.57 -9.38
CA TYR A 127 0.48 21.46 -10.52
C TYR A 127 0.32 22.82 -11.23
N VAL A 128 0.48 22.82 -12.53
CA VAL A 128 0.17 23.97 -13.39
C VAL A 128 -1.00 23.57 -14.27
N LYS A 129 -2.22 23.99 -13.92
CA LYS A 129 -3.47 23.56 -14.57
C LYS A 129 -3.58 24.07 -15.99
N ASP A 130 -3.19 25.32 -16.25
CA ASP A 130 -3.46 26.01 -17.51
C ASP A 130 -2.32 25.91 -18.53
N ALA A 131 -1.23 25.19 -18.20
CA ALA A 131 -0.06 25.10 -19.07
C ALA A 131 -0.25 24.23 -20.33
N ARG A 132 -1.32 23.43 -20.40
CA ARG A 132 -1.54 22.47 -21.51
C ARG A 132 -1.85 23.16 -22.84
N TRP A 133 -2.54 24.26 -22.77
CA TRP A 133 -3.05 24.96 -23.97
C TRP A 133 -2.44 26.37 -24.16
N GLY A 134 -1.44 26.74 -23.40
CA GLY A 134 -0.75 28.03 -23.45
C GLY A 134 -1.21 29.01 -22.42
#